data_48372a4d211d37456e49744578e5e0c3
#
_entry.id   48372a4d211d37456e49744578e5e0c3
#
_cell.length_a   1.000
_cell.length_b   1.000
_cell.length_c   1.000
_cell.angle_alpha   90.00
_cell.angle_beta   90.00
_cell.angle_gamma   90.00
#
_symmetry.space_group_name_H-M   'P 1'
#
loop_
_entity.id
_entity.type
_entity.pdbx_description
1 polymer ?
#
loop_
_entity_poly.entity_id
_entity_poly.type
_entity_poly.pdbx_seq_one_letter_code
_entity_poly.pdbx_strand_id
1 'polypeptide(L)'
;MEFEEYAYILKRQKELTTPEMEEALKKQGMLHELCESKQNQFYSLEDKYRTIFSEGVNLLFEQHPELRDELPKEEPKAAQILAIADSLKDEESGCKRITKAMKTIPQLVEAENMNAEIGKACLEYFFVLCALHSKINEDRKRFFSEEYLAKMDELADDGIMMYFLEMPTFPLLDDKCDANQVLDSFIFGDYMSTKVLLEAFFTMAMPGDSMRRKQEDLDSAVCNMMSGYQRTAARNWFSLLESEHKKCAEVLEGFWQKAKVFKKGIQRSKKIQELFDKAIDVEWEQRAWKKLDAYYQKMVGKEVEGVVNRNSLVHGDYNSTSMDITDRDVIKIMLMWLNMRLISDHFCYIEEMIENRITLIPYLCTLPEDLAIDIMNLM
;
A
#
# COMPACT_ATOMS: atom_id res chain seq x y z
N MET A 1 27.06 -3.96 18.42
CA MET A 1 27.30 -5.17 17.61
C MET A 1 28.75 -5.14 17.11
N GLU A 2 29.47 -6.23 17.23
CA GLU A 2 30.80 -6.36 16.65
C GLU A 2 30.69 -6.74 15.17
N PHE A 3 31.73 -6.38 14.38
CA PHE A 3 31.73 -6.68 12.93
C PHE A 3 31.62 -8.19 12.64
N GLU A 4 32.17 -9.01 13.46
CA GLU A 4 32.11 -10.48 13.33
C GLU A 4 30.69 -11.01 13.51
N GLU A 5 29.90 -10.43 14.45
CA GLU A 5 28.51 -10.78 14.68
C GLU A 5 27.65 -10.38 13.48
N TYR A 6 27.85 -9.18 12.96
CA TYR A 6 27.16 -8.71 11.76
C TYR A 6 27.48 -9.58 10.53
N ALA A 7 28.74 -9.89 10.31
CA ALA A 7 29.17 -10.78 9.23
C ALA A 7 28.54 -12.19 9.36
N TYR A 8 28.39 -12.68 10.61
CA TYR A 8 27.70 -13.94 10.86
C TYR A 8 26.23 -13.88 10.47
N ILE A 9 25.50 -12.82 10.84
CA ILE A 9 24.09 -12.65 10.48
C ILE A 9 23.92 -12.63 8.96
N LEU A 10 24.74 -11.86 8.24
CA LEU A 10 24.70 -11.80 6.76
C LEU A 10 24.99 -13.16 6.12
N LYS A 11 25.96 -13.88 6.66
CA LYS A 11 26.29 -15.23 6.20
C LYS A 11 25.12 -16.19 6.41
N ARG A 12 24.49 -16.18 7.60
CA ARG A 12 23.32 -17.02 7.89
C ARG A 12 22.12 -16.67 7.03
N GLN A 13 21.86 -15.41 6.81
CA GLN A 13 20.80 -14.96 5.89
C GLN A 13 21.01 -15.58 4.50
N LYS A 14 22.24 -15.50 3.97
CA LYS A 14 22.57 -16.08 2.66
C LYS A 14 22.46 -17.61 2.64
N GLU A 15 22.86 -18.29 3.71
CA GLU A 15 22.79 -19.76 3.81
C GLU A 15 21.34 -20.26 3.91
N LEU A 16 20.45 -19.51 4.54
CA LEU A 16 19.03 -19.85 4.71
C LEU A 16 18.19 -19.50 3.48
N THR A 17 18.68 -18.63 2.61
CA THR A 17 18.01 -18.31 1.34
C THR A 17 18.27 -19.44 0.35
N THR A 18 17.25 -20.22 0.03
CA THR A 18 17.35 -21.30 -0.95
C THR A 18 17.31 -20.78 -2.39
N PRO A 19 17.83 -21.52 -3.37
CA PRO A 19 17.68 -21.14 -4.79
C PRO A 19 16.23 -20.96 -5.23
N GLU A 20 15.30 -21.73 -4.66
CA GLU A 20 13.88 -21.60 -4.93
C GLU A 20 13.31 -20.28 -4.38
N MET A 21 13.77 -19.83 -3.21
CA MET A 21 13.40 -18.52 -2.66
C MET A 21 13.96 -17.39 -3.51
N GLU A 22 15.22 -17.49 -3.95
CA GLU A 22 15.84 -16.49 -4.84
C GLU A 22 15.06 -16.38 -6.16
N GLU A 23 14.68 -17.50 -6.76
CA GLU A 23 13.88 -17.50 -7.99
C GLU A 23 12.47 -16.92 -7.76
N ALA A 24 11.84 -17.22 -6.63
CA ALA A 24 10.54 -16.66 -6.27
C ALA A 24 10.61 -15.13 -6.10
N LEU A 25 11.61 -14.62 -5.38
CA LEU A 25 11.83 -13.19 -5.20
C LEU A 25 12.12 -12.48 -6.53
N LYS A 26 12.89 -13.12 -7.41
CA LYS A 26 13.15 -12.61 -8.76
C LYS A 26 11.85 -12.48 -9.57
N LYS A 27 10.99 -13.50 -9.54
CA LYS A 27 9.69 -13.46 -10.21
C LYS A 27 8.77 -12.39 -9.63
N GLN A 28 8.73 -12.23 -8.30
CA GLN A 28 7.99 -11.15 -7.66
C GLN A 28 8.51 -9.78 -8.12
N GLY A 29 9.83 -9.59 -8.20
CA GLY A 29 10.45 -8.36 -8.73
C GLY A 29 10.01 -8.06 -10.16
N MET A 30 10.01 -9.06 -11.04
CA MET A 30 9.56 -8.91 -12.42
C MET A 30 8.06 -8.57 -12.53
N LEU A 31 7.21 -9.19 -11.69
CA LEU A 31 5.79 -8.85 -11.61
C LEU A 31 5.58 -7.43 -11.07
N HIS A 32 6.41 -6.99 -10.12
CA HIS A 32 6.37 -5.65 -9.58
C HIS A 32 6.71 -4.61 -10.66
N GLU A 33 7.80 -4.79 -11.40
CA GLU A 33 8.19 -3.91 -12.51
C GLU A 33 7.09 -3.85 -13.59
N LEU A 34 6.48 -4.99 -13.91
CA LEU A 34 5.37 -5.04 -14.86
C LEU A 34 4.14 -4.29 -14.31
N CYS A 35 3.86 -4.43 -13.00
CA CYS A 35 2.77 -3.73 -12.33
C CYS A 35 2.97 -2.21 -12.39
N GLU A 36 4.15 -1.71 -12.05
CA GLU A 36 4.48 -0.28 -12.14
C GLU A 36 4.35 0.25 -13.57
N SER A 37 4.82 -0.51 -14.56
CA SER A 37 4.70 -0.14 -15.96
C SER A 37 3.23 0.02 -16.38
N LYS A 38 2.36 -0.93 -15.99
CA LYS A 38 0.93 -0.88 -16.31
C LYS A 38 0.20 0.21 -15.53
N GLN A 39 0.56 0.44 -14.28
CA GLN A 39 0.05 1.53 -13.46
C GLN A 39 0.36 2.89 -14.09
N ASN A 40 1.60 3.12 -14.48
CA ASN A 40 2.03 4.36 -15.12
C ASN A 40 1.30 4.60 -16.45
N GLN A 41 1.10 3.54 -17.24
CA GLN A 41 0.32 3.61 -18.47
C GLN A 41 -1.13 4.04 -18.22
N PHE A 42 -1.77 3.42 -17.23
CA PHE A 42 -3.15 3.73 -16.84
C PHE A 42 -3.30 5.17 -16.38
N TYR A 43 -2.47 5.63 -15.43
CA TYR A 43 -2.54 6.99 -14.90
C TYR A 43 -2.21 8.05 -15.96
N SER A 44 -1.26 7.79 -16.84
CA SER A 44 -0.96 8.70 -17.95
C SER A 44 -2.15 8.92 -18.90
N LEU A 45 -2.89 7.84 -19.18
CA LEU A 45 -4.11 7.92 -19.98
C LEU A 45 -5.25 8.65 -19.23
N GLU A 46 -5.37 8.39 -17.93
CA GLU A 46 -6.37 9.04 -17.09
C GLU A 46 -6.11 10.56 -16.98
N ASP A 47 -4.88 10.98 -16.78
CA ASP A 47 -4.50 12.40 -16.74
C ASP A 47 -4.75 13.11 -18.07
N LYS A 48 -4.40 12.44 -19.19
CA LYS A 48 -4.73 12.94 -20.52
C LYS A 48 -6.23 13.11 -20.72
N TYR A 49 -6.99 12.09 -20.31
CA TYR A 49 -8.47 12.15 -20.35
C TYR A 49 -9.01 13.31 -19.54
N ARG A 50 -8.58 13.46 -18.28
CA ARG A 50 -9.02 14.55 -17.40
C ARG A 50 -8.76 15.92 -18.00
N THR A 51 -7.60 16.11 -18.63
CA THR A 51 -7.24 17.36 -19.28
C THR A 51 -8.16 17.64 -20.46
N ILE A 52 -8.29 16.71 -21.39
CA ILE A 52 -9.14 16.86 -22.59
C ILE A 52 -10.59 17.05 -22.21
N PHE A 53 -11.08 16.26 -21.24
CA PHE A 53 -12.47 16.38 -20.77
C PHE A 53 -12.74 17.73 -20.09
N SER A 54 -11.82 18.22 -19.26
CA SER A 54 -11.94 19.54 -18.61
C SER A 54 -11.97 20.68 -19.63
N GLU A 55 -11.09 20.63 -20.64
CA GLU A 55 -11.09 21.58 -21.74
C GLU A 55 -12.42 21.53 -22.52
N GLY A 56 -12.88 20.33 -22.85
CA GLY A 56 -14.15 20.12 -23.55
C GLY A 56 -15.36 20.65 -22.78
N VAL A 57 -15.39 20.47 -21.46
CA VAL A 57 -16.45 21.01 -20.59
C VAL A 57 -16.43 22.55 -20.55
N ASN A 58 -15.24 23.15 -20.50
CA ASN A 58 -15.11 24.60 -20.56
C ASN A 58 -15.66 25.14 -21.88
N LEU A 59 -15.29 24.53 -23.02
CA LEU A 59 -15.80 24.89 -24.34
C LEU A 59 -17.33 24.69 -24.47
N LEU A 60 -17.84 23.61 -23.90
CA LEU A 60 -19.28 23.36 -23.85
C LEU A 60 -20.01 24.52 -23.19
N PHE A 61 -19.55 24.98 -22.04
CA PHE A 61 -20.17 26.08 -21.30
C PHE A 61 -19.91 27.47 -21.93
N GLU A 62 -18.87 27.62 -22.74
CA GLU A 62 -18.65 28.83 -23.54
C GLU A 62 -19.66 28.92 -24.70
N GLN A 63 -19.90 27.78 -25.37
CA GLN A 63 -20.81 27.71 -26.52
C GLN A 63 -22.28 27.60 -26.10
N HIS A 64 -22.56 27.05 -24.92
CA HIS A 64 -23.89 26.80 -24.40
C HIS A 64 -23.99 27.27 -22.93
N PRO A 65 -23.93 28.60 -22.69
CA PRO A 65 -23.96 29.17 -21.33
C PRO A 65 -25.24 28.83 -20.57
N GLU A 66 -26.37 28.60 -21.28
CA GLU A 66 -27.66 28.19 -20.72
C GLU A 66 -27.58 26.86 -19.96
N LEU A 67 -26.65 25.98 -20.32
CA LEU A 67 -26.49 24.68 -19.64
C LEU A 67 -25.89 24.81 -18.23
N ARG A 68 -25.21 25.93 -17.93
CA ARG A 68 -24.72 26.19 -16.58
C ARG A 68 -25.82 26.38 -15.54
N ASP A 69 -26.95 26.93 -15.96
CA ASP A 69 -28.09 27.20 -15.05
C ASP A 69 -28.88 25.93 -14.73
N GLU A 70 -28.71 24.87 -15.52
CA GLU A 70 -29.37 23.57 -15.33
C GLU A 70 -28.60 22.69 -14.31
N LEU A 71 -27.41 23.10 -13.88
CA LEU A 71 -26.55 22.32 -12.95
C LEU A 71 -26.75 22.74 -11.48
N PRO A 72 -26.64 21.81 -10.52
CA PRO A 72 -26.68 22.14 -9.11
C PRO A 72 -25.59 23.17 -8.75
N LYS A 73 -25.98 24.32 -8.24
CA LYS A 73 -25.10 25.49 -8.01
C LYS A 73 -24.11 25.29 -6.84
N GLU A 74 -24.28 24.25 -6.00
CA GLU A 74 -23.61 24.09 -4.73
C GLU A 74 -22.45 23.04 -4.76
N GLU A 75 -22.24 22.36 -5.88
CA GLU A 75 -21.23 21.30 -5.95
C GLU A 75 -19.94 21.73 -6.65
N PRO A 76 -18.75 21.18 -6.26
CA PRO A 76 -17.50 21.43 -6.96
C PRO A 76 -17.60 21.03 -8.44
N LYS A 77 -16.87 21.72 -9.34
CA LYS A 77 -16.92 21.48 -10.80
C LYS A 77 -16.82 20.01 -11.20
N ALA A 78 -15.99 19.20 -10.50
CA ALA A 78 -15.84 17.77 -10.76
C ALA A 78 -17.12 16.98 -10.46
N ALA A 79 -17.83 17.30 -9.37
CA ALA A 79 -19.08 16.65 -9.01
C ALA A 79 -20.23 17.07 -9.95
N GLN A 80 -20.23 18.30 -10.44
CA GLN A 80 -21.17 18.76 -11.48
C GLN A 80 -20.97 18.00 -12.79
N ILE A 81 -19.70 17.69 -13.14
CA ILE A 81 -19.35 16.92 -14.34
C ILE A 81 -19.81 15.46 -14.20
N LEU A 82 -19.60 14.86 -13.02
CA LEU A 82 -20.10 13.51 -12.72
C LEU A 82 -21.64 13.45 -12.70
N ALA A 83 -22.30 14.46 -12.14
CA ALA A 83 -23.76 14.58 -12.16
C ALA A 83 -24.30 14.69 -13.59
N ILE A 84 -23.59 15.38 -14.50
CA ILE A 84 -23.94 15.41 -15.94
C ILE A 84 -23.74 14.02 -16.55
N ALA A 85 -22.63 13.33 -16.26
CA ALA A 85 -22.38 11.99 -16.76
C ALA A 85 -23.40 10.97 -16.24
N ASP A 86 -23.84 11.09 -14.99
CA ASP A 86 -24.87 10.23 -14.40
C ASP A 86 -26.29 10.58 -14.89
N SER A 87 -26.60 11.87 -15.12
CA SER A 87 -27.85 12.28 -15.71
C SER A 87 -27.98 11.87 -17.18
N LEU A 88 -26.89 11.59 -17.86
CA LEU A 88 -26.86 11.01 -19.21
C LEU A 88 -27.39 9.57 -19.27
N LYS A 89 -27.47 8.88 -18.12
CA LYS A 89 -28.01 7.51 -18.03
C LYS A 89 -29.53 7.47 -17.94
N ASP A 90 -30.16 8.60 -17.63
CA ASP A 90 -31.63 8.71 -17.45
C ASP A 90 -32.28 9.39 -18.67
N GLU A 91 -32.89 8.61 -19.56
CA GLU A 91 -33.32 9.03 -20.91
C GLU A 91 -34.48 10.05 -20.98
N GLU A 92 -35.05 10.46 -19.85
CA GLU A 92 -36.39 11.09 -19.93
C GLU A 92 -36.47 12.62 -19.92
N SER A 93 -35.50 13.42 -19.47
CA SER A 93 -35.90 14.84 -19.36
C SER A 93 -34.88 15.97 -19.59
N GLY A 94 -33.63 15.78 -19.49
CA GLY A 94 -32.65 16.89 -19.63
C GLY A 94 -31.49 16.55 -20.53
N CYS A 95 -31.18 15.28 -20.56
CA CYS A 95 -29.97 14.70 -21.10
C CYS A 95 -29.79 14.82 -22.61
N LYS A 96 -30.87 14.81 -23.39
CA LYS A 96 -30.80 14.90 -24.86
C LYS A 96 -30.16 16.18 -25.36
N ARG A 97 -30.36 17.31 -24.67
CA ARG A 97 -29.75 18.59 -25.01
C ARG A 97 -28.24 18.57 -24.72
N ILE A 98 -27.85 18.16 -23.52
CA ILE A 98 -26.46 18.09 -23.09
C ILE A 98 -25.70 17.09 -23.97
N THR A 99 -26.23 15.89 -24.18
CA THR A 99 -25.61 14.86 -25.05
C THR A 99 -25.44 15.34 -26.48
N LYS A 100 -26.43 16.06 -27.01
CA LYS A 100 -26.37 16.65 -28.38
C LYS A 100 -25.32 17.75 -28.45
N ALA A 101 -25.23 18.60 -27.42
CA ALA A 101 -24.23 19.67 -27.34
C ALA A 101 -22.81 19.06 -27.15
N MET A 102 -22.64 18.05 -26.27
CA MET A 102 -21.36 17.37 -26.09
C MET A 102 -20.81 16.81 -27.41
N LYS A 103 -21.63 16.22 -28.25
CA LYS A 103 -21.21 15.69 -29.56
C LYS A 103 -20.75 16.76 -30.56
N THR A 104 -20.99 18.03 -30.29
CA THR A 104 -20.48 19.14 -31.13
C THR A 104 -19.08 19.63 -30.68
N ILE A 105 -18.61 19.20 -29.49
CA ILE A 105 -17.34 19.61 -28.93
C ILE A 105 -16.29 18.51 -29.21
N PRO A 106 -15.29 18.76 -30.05
CA PRO A 106 -14.30 17.74 -30.46
C PRO A 106 -13.57 17.10 -29.28
N GLN A 107 -13.23 17.87 -28.24
CA GLN A 107 -12.54 17.39 -27.05
C GLN A 107 -13.40 16.38 -26.25
N LEU A 108 -14.72 16.60 -26.15
CA LEU A 108 -15.61 15.66 -25.48
C LEU A 108 -15.80 14.36 -26.28
N VAL A 109 -15.81 14.46 -27.61
CA VAL A 109 -15.83 13.28 -28.50
C VAL A 109 -14.51 12.50 -28.39
N GLU A 110 -13.37 13.20 -28.32
CA GLU A 110 -12.07 12.57 -28.10
C GLU A 110 -12.02 11.86 -26.74
N ALA A 111 -12.47 12.52 -25.67
CA ALA A 111 -12.55 11.93 -24.34
C ALA A 111 -13.46 10.67 -24.32
N GLU A 112 -14.60 10.69 -24.98
CA GLU A 112 -15.48 9.52 -25.11
C GLU A 112 -14.76 8.34 -25.82
N ASN A 113 -13.99 8.63 -26.87
CA ASN A 113 -13.23 7.60 -27.58
C ASN A 113 -12.08 7.01 -26.74
N MET A 114 -11.50 7.78 -25.81
CA MET A 114 -10.45 7.30 -24.90
C MET A 114 -10.96 6.30 -23.84
N ASN A 115 -12.24 6.27 -23.54
CA ASN A 115 -12.78 5.41 -22.48
C ASN A 115 -12.46 3.91 -22.68
N ALA A 116 -12.47 3.43 -23.92
CA ALA A 116 -12.14 2.04 -24.23
C ALA A 116 -10.66 1.74 -23.97
N GLU A 117 -9.77 2.67 -24.30
CA GLU A 117 -8.33 2.55 -24.10
C GLU A 117 -7.96 2.59 -22.61
N ILE A 118 -8.57 3.52 -21.86
CA ILE A 118 -8.44 3.61 -20.41
C ILE A 118 -8.96 2.34 -19.74
N GLY A 119 -10.14 1.86 -20.13
CA GLY A 119 -10.70 0.62 -19.60
C GLY A 119 -9.79 -0.60 -19.84
N LYS A 120 -9.15 -0.68 -21.01
CA LYS A 120 -8.18 -1.74 -21.32
C LYS A 120 -6.92 -1.60 -20.45
N ALA A 121 -6.34 -0.41 -20.34
CA ALA A 121 -5.15 -0.17 -19.51
C ALA A 121 -5.43 -0.46 -18.03
N CYS A 122 -6.58 -0.04 -17.51
CA CYS A 122 -7.03 -0.35 -16.16
C CYS A 122 -7.15 -1.86 -15.93
N LEU A 123 -7.70 -2.60 -16.89
CA LEU A 123 -7.82 -4.06 -16.80
C LEU A 123 -6.46 -4.74 -16.76
N GLU A 124 -5.53 -4.32 -17.62
CA GLU A 124 -4.16 -4.85 -17.65
C GLU A 124 -3.46 -4.63 -16.31
N TYR A 125 -3.51 -3.42 -15.78
CA TYR A 125 -2.96 -3.08 -14.46
C TYR A 125 -3.58 -3.95 -13.35
N PHE A 126 -4.90 -4.05 -13.31
CA PHE A 126 -5.62 -4.87 -12.35
C PHE A 126 -5.17 -6.34 -12.35
N PHE A 127 -5.01 -6.95 -13.53
CA PHE A 127 -4.60 -8.36 -13.62
C PHE A 127 -3.16 -8.58 -13.12
N VAL A 128 -2.24 -7.70 -13.48
CA VAL A 128 -0.85 -7.79 -13.02
C VAL A 128 -0.78 -7.60 -11.51
N LEU A 129 -1.56 -6.67 -10.96
CA LEU A 129 -1.64 -6.43 -9.53
C LEU A 129 -2.18 -7.67 -8.77
N CYS A 130 -3.25 -8.29 -9.28
CA CYS A 130 -3.76 -9.55 -8.72
C CYS A 130 -2.72 -10.67 -8.78
N ALA A 131 -1.96 -10.78 -9.87
CA ALA A 131 -0.93 -11.80 -10.03
C ALA A 131 0.22 -11.56 -9.03
N LEU A 132 0.68 -10.34 -8.87
CA LEU A 132 1.72 -9.97 -7.92
C LEU A 132 1.33 -10.36 -6.49
N HIS A 133 0.16 -9.96 -6.02
CA HIS A 133 -0.30 -10.27 -4.66
C HIS A 133 -0.56 -11.78 -4.48
N SER A 134 -1.13 -12.44 -5.48
CA SER A 134 -1.31 -13.89 -5.45
C SER A 134 0.03 -14.62 -5.31
N LYS A 135 1.05 -14.18 -6.08
CA LYS A 135 2.40 -14.76 -6.03
C LYS A 135 3.04 -14.56 -4.67
N ILE A 136 2.98 -13.35 -4.11
CA ILE A 136 3.51 -13.06 -2.77
C ILE A 136 2.85 -13.97 -1.72
N ASN A 137 1.53 -14.10 -1.74
CA ASN A 137 0.80 -14.93 -0.78
C ASN A 137 1.10 -16.43 -0.93
N GLU A 138 1.25 -16.92 -2.17
CA GLU A 138 1.64 -18.31 -2.42
C GLU A 138 3.06 -18.60 -1.93
N ASP A 139 4.00 -17.71 -2.22
CA ASP A 139 5.39 -17.85 -1.80
C ASP A 139 5.53 -17.79 -0.26
N ARG A 140 4.79 -16.90 0.40
CA ARG A 140 4.74 -16.86 1.86
C ARG A 140 4.26 -18.18 2.44
N LYS A 141 3.16 -18.72 1.95
CA LYS A 141 2.64 -20.03 2.38
C LYS A 141 3.58 -21.19 2.10
N ARG A 142 4.36 -21.10 1.02
CA ARG A 142 5.32 -22.13 0.64
C ARG A 142 6.59 -22.13 1.48
N PHE A 143 7.13 -20.94 1.79
CA PHE A 143 8.44 -20.80 2.39
C PHE A 143 8.40 -20.53 3.89
N PHE A 144 7.29 -20.04 4.44
CA PHE A 144 7.19 -19.71 5.86
C PHE A 144 6.20 -20.64 6.58
N SER A 145 6.76 -21.47 7.46
CA SER A 145 6.00 -22.43 8.25
C SER A 145 5.23 -21.77 9.39
N GLU A 146 4.27 -22.51 9.97
CA GLU A 146 3.61 -22.08 11.20
C GLU A 146 4.57 -21.89 12.38
N GLU A 147 5.68 -22.62 12.40
CA GLU A 147 6.73 -22.45 13.40
C GLU A 147 7.44 -21.09 13.25
N TYR A 148 7.72 -20.68 12.01
CA TYR A 148 8.23 -19.34 11.72
C TYR A 148 7.26 -18.25 12.16
N LEU A 149 5.98 -18.40 11.84
CA LEU A 149 4.95 -17.44 12.24
C LEU A 149 4.78 -17.36 13.75
N ALA A 150 4.85 -18.49 14.46
CA ALA A 150 4.80 -18.51 15.92
C ALA A 150 6.00 -17.74 16.53
N LYS A 151 7.18 -17.85 15.93
CA LYS A 151 8.35 -17.09 16.37
C LYS A 151 8.19 -15.59 16.10
N MET A 152 7.61 -15.20 14.96
CA MET A 152 7.26 -13.79 14.67
C MET A 152 6.22 -13.25 15.68
N ASP A 153 5.24 -14.05 16.07
CA ASP A 153 4.25 -13.69 17.09
C ASP A 153 4.89 -13.48 18.47
N GLU A 154 5.86 -14.32 18.85
CA GLU A 154 6.61 -14.19 20.09
C GLU A 154 7.44 -12.91 20.12
N LEU A 155 8.16 -12.62 19.04
CA LEU A 155 8.94 -11.38 18.88
C LEU A 155 8.05 -10.14 18.93
N ALA A 156 6.86 -10.22 18.33
CA ALA A 156 5.91 -9.13 18.31
C ALA A 156 5.36 -8.80 19.72
N ASP A 157 5.24 -9.78 20.60
CA ASP A 157 4.86 -9.55 21.99
C ASP A 157 5.89 -8.73 22.77
N ASP A 158 7.16 -8.75 22.33
CA ASP A 158 8.27 -7.92 22.81
C ASP A 158 8.47 -6.62 22.00
N GLY A 159 7.56 -6.31 21.07
CA GLY A 159 7.58 -5.12 20.24
C GLY A 159 8.50 -5.21 19.02
N ILE A 160 9.00 -6.39 18.69
CA ILE A 160 9.86 -6.61 17.53
C ILE A 160 8.99 -7.10 16.38
N MET A 161 8.52 -6.14 15.55
CA MET A 161 7.59 -6.40 14.46
C MET A 161 8.35 -6.63 13.14
N MET A 162 8.35 -7.87 12.64
CA MET A 162 9.14 -8.26 11.47
C MET A 162 8.34 -9.08 10.44
N TYR A 163 7.00 -9.01 10.46
CA TYR A 163 6.15 -9.87 9.62
C TYR A 163 6.34 -9.70 8.11
N PHE A 164 6.82 -8.52 7.66
CA PHE A 164 7.00 -8.20 6.25
C PHE A 164 8.48 -8.00 5.88
N LEU A 165 9.37 -8.46 6.73
CA LEU A 165 10.82 -8.35 6.55
C LEU A 165 11.44 -9.74 6.46
N GLU A 166 10.94 -10.55 5.55
CA GLU A 166 11.26 -11.98 5.44
C GLU A 166 12.77 -12.22 5.37
N MET A 167 13.48 -11.55 4.45
CA MET A 167 14.92 -11.73 4.26
C MET A 167 15.75 -11.40 5.53
N PRO A 168 15.58 -10.23 6.17
CA PRO A 168 16.28 -9.90 7.41
C PRO A 168 15.97 -10.83 8.58
N THR A 169 14.80 -11.48 8.58
CA THR A 169 14.37 -12.34 9.69
C THR A 169 14.83 -13.79 9.57
N PHE A 170 15.30 -14.23 8.42
CA PHE A 170 15.78 -15.62 8.25
C PHE A 170 16.80 -16.08 9.29
N PRO A 171 17.76 -15.26 9.75
CA PRO A 171 18.66 -15.67 10.83
C PRO A 171 17.94 -16.03 12.13
N LEU A 172 16.72 -15.53 12.38
CA LEU A 172 15.92 -15.87 13.56
C LEU A 172 15.38 -17.31 13.54
N LEU A 173 15.42 -17.98 12.39
CA LEU A 173 15.14 -19.41 12.29
C LEU A 173 16.28 -20.28 12.85
N ASP A 174 17.43 -19.68 13.11
CA ASP A 174 18.57 -20.34 13.74
C ASP A 174 18.62 -19.97 15.24
N ASP A 175 18.57 -20.96 16.11
CA ASP A 175 18.67 -20.79 17.57
C ASP A 175 19.95 -20.08 18.05
N LYS A 176 20.93 -19.91 17.13
CA LYS A 176 22.18 -19.19 17.41
C LYS A 176 22.09 -17.68 17.22
N CYS A 177 21.02 -17.20 16.59
CA CYS A 177 20.77 -15.77 16.37
C CYS A 177 19.68 -15.29 17.32
N ASP A 178 20.02 -14.31 18.13
CA ASP A 178 19.01 -13.69 18.98
C ASP A 178 18.36 -12.47 18.28
N ALA A 179 17.12 -12.15 18.67
CA ALA A 179 16.35 -11.07 18.09
C ALA A 179 17.03 -9.71 18.26
N ASN A 180 17.75 -9.49 19.34
CA ASN A 180 18.47 -8.24 19.57
C ASN A 180 19.66 -8.08 18.62
N GLN A 181 20.34 -9.17 18.27
CA GLN A 181 21.39 -9.13 17.26
C GLN A 181 20.84 -8.76 15.89
N VAL A 182 19.66 -9.28 15.54
CA VAL A 182 18.99 -8.90 14.28
C VAL A 182 18.57 -7.44 14.30
N LEU A 183 17.99 -6.93 15.41
CA LEU A 183 17.72 -5.49 15.57
C LEU A 183 18.98 -4.65 15.42
N ASP A 184 20.05 -5.03 16.06
CA ASP A 184 21.33 -4.33 16.00
C ASP A 184 21.91 -4.31 14.58
N SER A 185 21.58 -5.31 13.75
CA SER A 185 22.00 -5.33 12.34
C SER A 185 21.39 -4.21 11.52
N PHE A 186 20.20 -3.70 11.86
CA PHE A 186 19.62 -2.53 11.22
C PHE A 186 20.37 -1.24 11.56
N ILE A 187 21.04 -1.20 12.72
CA ILE A 187 21.84 -0.04 13.14
C ILE A 187 23.25 -0.13 12.52
N PHE A 188 23.87 -1.31 12.60
CA PHE A 188 25.24 -1.56 12.17
C PHE A 188 25.34 -1.76 10.65
N GLY A 189 24.27 -2.30 10.06
CA GLY A 189 24.19 -2.52 8.63
C GLY A 189 24.26 -1.22 7.85
N ASP A 190 24.48 -1.33 6.56
CA ASP A 190 24.56 -0.19 5.69
C ASP A 190 23.29 0.66 5.86
N TYR A 191 23.50 1.80 6.48
CA TYR A 191 22.47 2.78 6.74
C TYR A 191 21.72 3.20 5.46
N MET A 192 22.40 3.18 4.33
CA MET A 192 21.79 3.38 3.02
C MET A 192 20.74 2.32 2.72
N SER A 193 20.91 1.08 3.17
CA SER A 193 19.92 0.02 2.99
C SER A 193 18.61 0.30 3.72
N THR A 194 18.70 0.83 4.96
CA THR A 194 17.49 1.25 5.70
C THR A 194 16.81 2.44 5.02
N LYS A 195 17.59 3.41 4.55
CA LYS A 195 17.08 4.57 3.81
C LYS A 195 16.43 4.14 2.50
N VAL A 196 17.10 3.31 1.70
CA VAL A 196 16.57 2.77 0.44
C VAL A 196 15.29 1.96 0.67
N LEU A 197 15.25 1.15 1.74
CA LEU A 197 14.05 0.41 2.12
C LEU A 197 12.89 1.36 2.44
N LEU A 198 13.14 2.39 3.24
CA LEU A 198 12.15 3.40 3.60
C LEU A 198 11.74 4.24 2.38
N GLU A 199 12.66 4.62 1.52
CA GLU A 199 12.37 5.34 0.27
C GLU A 199 11.55 4.47 -0.70
N ALA A 200 11.86 3.19 -0.83
CA ALA A 200 11.08 2.27 -1.65
C ALA A 200 9.62 2.17 -1.16
N PHE A 201 9.41 2.12 0.15
CA PHE A 201 8.05 2.13 0.72
C PHE A 201 7.33 3.46 0.54
N PHE A 202 8.05 4.59 0.49
CA PHE A 202 7.46 5.88 0.22
C PHE A 202 7.10 6.10 -1.24
N THR A 203 7.89 5.57 -2.17
CA THR A 203 7.60 5.63 -3.61
C THR A 203 6.45 4.72 -4.02
N MET A 204 6.27 3.60 -3.35
CA MET A 204 5.11 2.72 -3.58
C MET A 204 3.79 3.33 -3.12
N ALA A 205 3.82 4.35 -2.28
CA ALA A 205 2.64 4.90 -1.66
C ALA A 205 2.20 6.20 -2.31
N MET A 206 1.41 6.11 -3.36
CA MET A 206 0.53 7.12 -3.96
C MET A 206 1.07 8.55 -4.17
N PRO A 207 1.00 9.10 -5.36
CA PRO A 207 1.32 10.51 -5.63
C PRO A 207 0.24 11.43 -5.05
N GLY A 208 0.58 12.23 -4.04
CA GLY A 208 -0.29 13.27 -3.50
C GLY A 208 0.45 14.23 -2.58
N ASP A 209 -0.04 15.47 -2.45
CA ASP A 209 0.56 16.51 -1.60
C ASP A 209 0.70 16.10 -0.11
N SER A 210 -0.15 15.20 0.38
CA SER A 210 -0.06 14.65 1.72
C SER A 210 1.20 13.81 1.95
N MET A 211 1.80 13.26 0.90
CA MET A 211 3.01 12.43 0.98
C MET A 211 4.27 13.28 1.06
N ARG A 212 4.34 14.45 0.42
CA ARG A 212 5.49 15.35 0.54
C ARG A 212 5.70 15.80 1.99
N ARG A 213 4.61 16.09 2.71
CA ARG A 213 4.69 16.46 4.14
C ARG A 213 5.16 15.28 4.99
N LYS A 214 4.69 14.08 4.71
CA LYS A 214 5.15 12.87 5.40
C LYS A 214 6.62 12.53 5.09
N GLN A 215 7.12 12.86 3.90
CA GLN A 215 8.52 12.70 3.53
C GLN A 215 9.44 13.53 4.43
N GLU A 216 9.09 14.80 4.69
CA GLU A 216 9.86 15.67 5.59
C GLU A 216 9.89 15.12 7.02
N ASP A 217 8.76 14.63 7.52
CA ASP A 217 8.67 14.00 8.84
C ASP A 217 9.49 12.72 8.93
N LEU A 218 9.50 11.91 7.88
CA LEU A 218 10.31 10.70 7.80
C LEU A 218 11.79 11.02 7.76
N ASP A 219 12.21 11.94 6.87
CA ASP A 219 13.60 12.37 6.76
C ASP A 219 14.10 12.92 8.11
N SER A 220 13.24 13.67 8.81
CA SER A 220 13.53 14.15 10.15
C SER A 220 13.68 13.02 11.18
N ALA A 221 12.79 12.02 11.15
CA ALA A 221 12.86 10.87 12.05
C ALA A 221 14.15 10.08 11.84
N VAL A 222 14.48 9.81 10.58
CA VAL A 222 15.68 9.09 10.16
C VAL A 222 16.94 9.89 10.52
N CYS A 223 17.02 11.17 10.18
CA CYS A 223 18.18 12.01 10.48
C CYS A 223 18.44 12.11 11.98
N ASN A 224 17.40 12.25 12.82
CA ASN A 224 17.56 12.30 14.27
C ASN A 224 18.06 10.96 14.84
N MET A 225 17.56 9.84 14.32
CA MET A 225 18.02 8.49 14.70
C MET A 225 19.52 8.33 14.40
N MET A 226 19.96 8.76 13.20
CA MET A 226 21.36 8.71 12.79
C MET A 226 22.28 9.56 13.62
N SER A 227 21.80 10.73 14.00
CA SER A 227 22.58 11.69 14.72
C SER A 227 22.69 11.36 16.22
N GLY A 228 22.11 10.23 16.67
CA GLY A 228 22.12 9.82 18.07
C GLY A 228 21.12 10.58 18.94
N TYR A 229 20.18 11.34 18.33
CA TYR A 229 19.12 12.04 19.07
C TYR A 229 17.92 11.12 19.30
N GLN A 230 18.12 9.99 19.99
CA GLN A 230 17.17 8.88 20.09
C GLN A 230 15.79 9.30 20.63
N ARG A 231 15.75 10.16 21.65
CA ARG A 231 14.48 10.65 22.18
C ARG A 231 13.70 11.48 21.16
N THR A 232 14.38 12.30 20.36
CA THR A 232 13.76 13.09 19.31
C THR A 232 13.32 12.20 18.15
N ALA A 233 14.16 11.25 17.77
CA ALA A 233 13.82 10.24 16.76
C ALA A 233 12.56 9.46 17.16
N ALA A 234 12.51 8.95 18.39
CA ALA A 234 11.34 8.23 18.92
C ALA A 234 10.06 9.07 18.86
N ARG A 235 10.12 10.37 19.19
CA ARG A 235 8.96 11.28 19.07
C ARG A 235 8.47 11.41 17.64
N ASN A 236 9.40 11.59 16.70
CA ASN A 236 9.06 11.72 15.29
C ASN A 236 8.44 10.43 14.75
N TRP A 237 9.05 9.28 15.07
CA TRP A 237 8.50 7.97 14.71
C TRP A 237 7.12 7.71 15.32
N PHE A 238 6.87 8.15 16.56
CA PHE A 238 5.54 8.03 17.16
C PHE A 238 4.49 8.83 16.43
N SER A 239 4.80 10.05 15.99
CA SER A 239 3.86 10.86 15.20
C SER A 239 3.46 10.17 13.90
N LEU A 240 4.45 9.59 13.21
CA LEU A 240 4.21 8.81 12.00
C LEU A 240 3.40 7.54 12.29
N LEU A 241 3.73 6.83 13.38
CA LEU A 241 3.06 5.61 13.82
C LEU A 241 1.58 5.86 14.15
N GLU A 242 1.25 6.93 14.89
CA GLU A 242 -0.15 7.28 15.22
C GLU A 242 -0.97 7.53 13.95
N SER A 243 -0.41 8.26 12.99
CA SER A 243 -1.06 8.52 11.71
C SER A 243 -1.32 7.23 10.92
N GLU A 244 -0.34 6.33 10.89
CA GLU A 244 -0.44 5.09 10.13
C GLU A 244 -1.36 4.06 10.82
N HIS A 245 -1.33 3.99 12.17
CA HIS A 245 -2.24 3.16 12.94
C HIS A 245 -3.71 3.53 12.67
N LYS A 246 -4.03 4.82 12.68
CA LYS A 246 -5.37 5.31 12.37
C LYS A 246 -5.79 4.91 10.96
N LYS A 247 -4.91 5.10 9.97
CA LYS A 247 -5.15 4.72 8.58
C LYS A 247 -5.39 3.21 8.44
N CYS A 248 -4.56 2.37 9.06
CA CYS A 248 -4.74 0.92 9.06
C CYS A 248 -6.10 0.52 9.62
N ALA A 249 -6.50 1.09 10.76
CA ALA A 249 -7.79 0.78 11.39
C ALA A 249 -8.97 1.15 10.47
N GLU A 250 -8.94 2.33 9.85
CA GLU A 250 -9.98 2.79 8.92
C GLU A 250 -10.08 1.90 7.67
N VAL A 251 -8.94 1.55 7.07
CA VAL A 251 -8.89 0.70 5.87
C VAL A 251 -9.37 -0.71 6.17
N LEU A 252 -8.96 -1.29 7.30
CA LEU A 252 -9.39 -2.63 7.71
C LEU A 252 -10.89 -2.72 7.97
N GLU A 253 -11.50 -1.69 8.58
CA GLU A 253 -12.94 -1.66 8.81
C GLU A 253 -13.73 -1.59 7.49
N GLY A 254 -13.28 -0.75 6.56
CA GLY A 254 -13.90 -0.59 5.23
C GLY A 254 -13.76 -1.83 4.33
N PHE A 255 -12.61 -2.49 4.41
CA PHE A 255 -12.24 -3.63 3.56
C PHE A 255 -13.25 -4.78 3.58
N TRP A 256 -13.65 -5.24 4.76
CA TRP A 256 -14.54 -6.39 4.89
C TRP A 256 -15.92 -6.19 4.29
N GLN A 257 -16.44 -4.97 4.34
CA GLN A 257 -17.73 -4.66 3.73
C GLN A 257 -17.63 -4.67 2.21
N LYS A 258 -16.57 -4.07 1.66
CA LYS A 258 -16.31 -4.01 0.22
C LYS A 258 -15.98 -5.39 -0.37
N ALA A 259 -15.14 -6.17 0.29
CA ALA A 259 -14.77 -7.52 -0.16
C ALA A 259 -15.97 -8.47 -0.29
N LYS A 260 -16.95 -8.39 0.63
CA LYS A 260 -18.18 -9.18 0.55
C LYS A 260 -19.03 -8.85 -0.68
N VAL A 261 -19.10 -7.58 -1.04
CA VAL A 261 -19.83 -7.12 -2.24
C VAL A 261 -19.12 -7.59 -3.51
N PHE A 262 -17.80 -7.54 -3.49
CA PHE A 262 -16.97 -7.94 -4.61
C PHE A 262 -17.10 -9.44 -4.95
N LYS A 263 -17.03 -10.32 -3.97
CA LYS A 263 -17.17 -11.79 -4.18
C LYS A 263 -18.46 -12.18 -4.91
N LYS A 264 -19.55 -11.44 -4.69
CA LYS A 264 -20.84 -11.70 -5.35
C LYS A 264 -20.86 -11.39 -6.86
N GLY A 265 -19.95 -10.61 -7.37
CA GLY A 265 -20.00 -10.11 -8.74
C GLY A 265 -19.06 -10.76 -9.75
N ILE A 266 -18.02 -11.49 -9.32
CA ILE A 266 -17.00 -12.11 -10.19
C ILE A 266 -17.37 -13.54 -10.60
N GLN A 267 -18.54 -14.05 -10.30
CA GLN A 267 -18.94 -15.46 -10.53
C GLN A 267 -18.85 -15.97 -11.99
N ARG A 268 -18.43 -15.14 -12.95
CA ARG A 268 -18.43 -15.47 -14.37
C ARG A 268 -17.18 -16.18 -14.92
N SER A 269 -16.03 -16.08 -14.23
CA SER A 269 -14.81 -16.75 -14.66
C SER A 269 -14.09 -17.38 -13.46
N LYS A 270 -14.05 -18.72 -13.44
CA LYS A 270 -13.43 -19.48 -12.34
C LYS A 270 -11.94 -19.14 -12.16
N LYS A 271 -11.18 -18.98 -13.26
CA LYS A 271 -9.75 -18.66 -13.21
C LYS A 271 -9.48 -17.27 -12.62
N ILE A 272 -10.28 -16.26 -13.02
CA ILE A 272 -10.16 -14.89 -12.50
C ILE A 272 -10.54 -14.87 -11.03
N GLN A 273 -11.58 -15.61 -10.66
CA GLN A 273 -12.00 -15.71 -9.26
C GLN A 273 -10.91 -16.37 -8.40
N GLU A 274 -10.29 -17.45 -8.87
CA GLU A 274 -9.20 -18.11 -8.16
C GLU A 274 -7.99 -17.20 -7.97
N LEU A 275 -7.58 -16.48 -9.02
CA LEU A 275 -6.48 -15.51 -8.93
C LEU A 275 -6.81 -14.40 -7.93
N PHE A 276 -8.01 -13.86 -8.01
CA PHE A 276 -8.46 -12.82 -7.12
C PHE A 276 -8.59 -13.30 -5.67
N ASP A 277 -9.18 -14.47 -5.42
CA ASP A 277 -9.30 -15.03 -4.07
C ASP A 277 -7.93 -15.25 -3.41
N LYS A 278 -6.90 -15.59 -4.19
CA LYS A 278 -5.52 -15.67 -3.71
C LYS A 278 -4.89 -14.30 -3.44
N ALA A 279 -5.17 -13.32 -4.30
CA ALA A 279 -4.66 -11.96 -4.14
C ALA A 279 -5.25 -11.25 -2.91
N ILE A 280 -6.52 -11.51 -2.58
CA ILE A 280 -7.19 -10.92 -1.40
C ILE A 280 -7.05 -11.78 -0.12
N ASP A 281 -6.20 -12.80 -0.14
CA ASP A 281 -5.86 -13.53 1.07
C ASP A 281 -5.00 -12.62 1.96
N VAL A 282 -5.59 -12.20 3.05
CA VAL A 282 -5.01 -11.23 3.99
C VAL A 282 -4.79 -11.85 5.39
N GLU A 283 -4.65 -13.16 5.45
CA GLU A 283 -4.43 -13.87 6.71
C GLU A 283 -3.15 -13.43 7.41
N TRP A 284 -2.09 -13.21 6.61
CA TRP A 284 -0.81 -12.72 7.10
C TRP A 284 -0.93 -11.30 7.68
N GLU A 285 -1.56 -10.41 6.95
CA GLU A 285 -1.78 -9.02 7.34
C GLU A 285 -2.67 -8.91 8.60
N GLN A 286 -3.69 -9.75 8.70
CA GLN A 286 -4.55 -9.81 9.89
C GLN A 286 -3.81 -10.30 11.13
N ARG A 287 -2.97 -11.31 10.97
CA ARG A 287 -2.13 -11.82 12.06
C ARG A 287 -1.18 -10.74 12.55
N ALA A 288 -0.49 -10.07 11.62
CA ALA A 288 0.40 -8.96 11.91
C ALA A 288 -0.34 -7.79 12.59
N TRP A 289 -1.49 -7.37 12.04
CA TRP A 289 -2.28 -6.28 12.60
C TRP A 289 -2.72 -6.54 14.05
N LYS A 290 -3.19 -7.74 14.33
CA LYS A 290 -3.60 -8.11 15.68
C LYS A 290 -2.49 -7.90 16.71
N LYS A 291 -1.26 -8.24 16.37
CA LYS A 291 -0.10 -8.08 17.24
C LYS A 291 0.36 -6.61 17.31
N LEU A 292 0.38 -5.93 16.18
CA LEU A 292 0.72 -4.50 16.07
C LEU A 292 -0.22 -3.63 16.91
N ASP A 293 -1.53 -3.82 16.76
CA ASP A 293 -2.52 -3.08 17.53
C ASP A 293 -2.40 -3.38 19.04
N ALA A 294 -2.29 -4.64 19.41
CA ALA A 294 -2.12 -5.02 20.81
C ALA A 294 -0.89 -4.38 21.47
N TYR A 295 0.24 -4.32 20.75
CA TYR A 295 1.44 -3.68 21.26
C TYR A 295 1.32 -2.15 21.26
N TYR A 296 0.73 -1.56 20.23
CA TYR A 296 0.43 -0.12 20.17
C TYR A 296 -0.42 0.32 21.38
N GLN A 297 -1.45 -0.44 21.74
CA GLN A 297 -2.25 -0.14 22.93
C GLN A 297 -1.45 -0.16 24.24
N LYS A 298 -0.41 -1.01 24.35
CA LYS A 298 0.53 -0.97 25.48
C LYS A 298 1.34 0.34 25.50
N MET A 299 1.76 0.83 24.31
CA MET A 299 2.58 2.05 24.20
C MET A 299 1.79 3.32 24.51
N VAL A 300 0.50 3.38 24.18
CA VAL A 300 -0.35 4.56 24.41
C VAL A 300 -1.16 4.49 25.73
N GLY A 301 -1.20 3.33 26.35
CA GLY A 301 -1.93 3.06 27.59
C GLY A 301 -1.17 3.45 28.85
N LYS A 302 -1.39 2.69 29.92
CA LYS A 302 -0.63 2.86 31.18
C LYS A 302 0.82 2.41 30.97
N GLU A 303 1.73 3.02 31.72
CA GLU A 303 3.14 2.61 31.69
C GLU A 303 3.30 1.13 31.97
N VAL A 304 4.04 0.44 31.10
CA VAL A 304 4.42 -0.95 31.21
C VAL A 304 5.93 -1.03 31.20
N GLU A 305 6.50 -1.79 32.12
CA GLU A 305 7.96 -1.97 32.20
C GLU A 305 8.52 -2.54 30.88
N GLY A 306 9.60 -1.96 30.38
CA GLY A 306 10.25 -2.38 29.14
C GLY A 306 9.54 -1.89 27.85
N VAL A 307 8.43 -1.17 27.95
CA VAL A 307 7.69 -0.61 26.81
C VAL A 307 7.82 0.90 26.78
N VAL A 308 8.26 1.47 25.64
CA VAL A 308 8.30 2.92 25.46
C VAL A 308 6.90 3.49 25.54
N ASN A 309 6.63 4.31 26.53
CA ASN A 309 5.32 4.93 26.70
C ASN A 309 5.24 6.26 25.97
N ARG A 310 4.25 6.41 25.10
CA ARG A 310 4.00 7.61 24.29
C ARG A 310 3.81 8.85 25.14
N ASN A 311 3.02 8.77 26.20
CA ASN A 311 2.69 9.92 27.02
C ASN A 311 3.94 10.44 27.76
N SER A 312 4.76 9.56 28.33
CA SER A 312 6.02 9.90 28.98
C SER A 312 7.03 10.50 27.98
N LEU A 313 7.04 9.99 26.74
CA LEU A 313 7.92 10.47 25.69
C LEU A 313 7.52 11.87 25.18
N VAL A 314 6.23 12.10 24.92
CA VAL A 314 5.72 13.34 24.30
C VAL A 314 5.56 14.47 25.33
N HIS A 315 4.99 14.19 26.49
CA HIS A 315 4.70 15.22 27.51
C HIS A 315 5.88 15.50 28.44
N GLY A 316 6.94 14.70 28.38
CA GLY A 316 8.16 14.95 29.13
C GLY A 316 7.93 14.88 30.62
N ASP A 317 7.26 13.82 31.08
CA ASP A 317 7.05 13.63 32.51
C ASP A 317 8.40 13.38 33.19
N TYR A 318 8.96 14.43 33.78
CA TYR A 318 10.28 14.43 34.42
C TYR A 318 10.34 13.56 35.67
N ASN A 319 9.20 13.08 36.14
CA ASN A 319 9.09 12.25 37.34
C ASN A 319 9.07 10.75 37.04
N SER A 320 8.78 10.34 35.79
CA SER A 320 9.08 8.96 35.41
C SER A 320 10.60 8.83 35.39
N THR A 321 11.15 7.90 36.13
CA THR A 321 12.52 7.42 36.02
C THR A 321 12.76 7.20 34.53
N SER A 322 13.34 8.22 33.90
CA SER A 322 13.43 8.35 32.45
C SER A 322 14.01 7.08 31.88
N MET A 323 13.20 6.33 31.17
CA MET A 323 13.77 5.32 30.28
C MET A 323 14.71 6.06 29.35
N ASP A 324 15.99 5.76 29.45
CA ASP A 324 16.94 6.16 28.45
C ASP A 324 16.51 5.46 27.16
N ILE A 325 15.96 6.23 26.22
CA ILE A 325 15.56 5.71 24.91
C ILE A 325 16.80 5.21 24.19
N THR A 326 16.84 3.93 23.91
CA THR A 326 17.93 3.26 23.22
C THR A 326 17.73 3.26 21.71
N ASP A 327 18.77 2.95 20.95
CA ASP A 327 18.68 2.73 19.51
C ASP A 327 17.67 1.61 19.18
N ARG A 328 17.66 0.52 19.96
CA ARG A 328 16.72 -0.59 19.79
C ARG A 328 15.27 -0.17 19.96
N ASP A 329 14.99 0.74 20.91
CA ASP A 329 13.63 1.26 21.11
C ASP A 329 13.16 2.07 19.90
N VAL A 330 14.03 2.89 19.33
CA VAL A 330 13.72 3.67 18.13
C VAL A 330 13.45 2.73 16.94
N ILE A 331 14.26 1.69 16.77
CA ILE A 331 14.08 0.71 15.70
C ILE A 331 12.79 -0.08 15.87
N LYS A 332 12.42 -0.47 17.09
CA LYS A 332 11.13 -1.13 17.33
C LYS A 332 9.96 -0.26 16.87
N ILE A 333 9.97 1.04 17.19
CA ILE A 333 8.93 1.98 16.76
C ILE A 333 8.92 2.12 15.23
N MET A 334 10.11 2.24 14.61
CA MET A 334 10.27 2.30 13.16
C MET A 334 9.72 1.04 12.47
N LEU A 335 10.05 -0.15 12.98
CA LEU A 335 9.58 -1.42 12.43
C LEU A 335 8.05 -1.57 12.57
N MET A 336 7.48 -1.10 13.67
CA MET A 336 6.01 -1.06 13.84
C MET A 336 5.37 -0.19 12.76
N TRP A 337 5.88 1.04 12.58
CA TRP A 337 5.40 1.94 11.54
C TRP A 337 5.49 1.29 10.16
N LEU A 338 6.63 0.69 9.84
CA LEU A 338 6.87 0.03 8.57
C LEU A 338 5.87 -1.09 8.30
N ASN A 339 5.66 -1.97 9.28
CA ASN A 339 4.69 -3.06 9.15
C ASN A 339 3.26 -2.54 8.98
N MET A 340 2.85 -1.50 9.74
CA MET A 340 1.53 -0.87 9.57
C MET A 340 1.40 -0.24 8.18
N ARG A 341 2.47 0.39 7.69
CA ARG A 341 2.49 0.97 6.35
C ARG A 341 2.26 -0.09 5.26
N LEU A 342 2.97 -1.21 5.35
CA LEU A 342 2.81 -2.32 4.41
C LEU A 342 1.41 -2.92 4.43
N ILE A 343 0.82 -3.06 5.62
CA ILE A 343 -0.58 -3.49 5.76
C ILE A 343 -1.51 -2.48 5.08
N SER A 344 -1.39 -1.19 5.41
CA SER A 344 -2.28 -0.18 4.85
C SER A 344 -2.17 -0.07 3.33
N ASP A 345 -0.97 -0.21 2.77
CA ASP A 345 -0.76 -0.19 1.33
C ASP A 345 -1.36 -1.42 0.66
N HIS A 346 -1.16 -2.61 1.21
CA HIS A 346 -1.78 -3.83 0.69
C HIS A 346 -3.31 -3.69 0.63
N PHE A 347 -3.93 -3.22 1.70
CA PHE A 347 -5.38 -2.99 1.73
C PHE A 347 -5.84 -1.87 0.79
N CYS A 348 -5.07 -0.80 0.64
CA CYS A 348 -5.37 0.26 -0.34
C CYS A 348 -5.36 -0.29 -1.78
N TYR A 349 -4.39 -1.12 -2.13
CA TYR A 349 -4.35 -1.78 -3.44
C TYR A 349 -5.58 -2.68 -3.67
N ILE A 350 -5.99 -3.43 -2.67
CA ILE A 350 -7.19 -4.26 -2.77
C ILE A 350 -8.45 -3.41 -2.89
N GLU A 351 -8.56 -2.30 -2.15
CA GLU A 351 -9.67 -1.36 -2.29
C GLU A 351 -9.73 -0.75 -3.69
N GLU A 352 -8.60 -0.34 -4.23
CA GLU A 352 -8.49 0.15 -5.60
C GLU A 352 -8.95 -0.90 -6.62
N MET A 353 -8.52 -2.16 -6.45
CA MET A 353 -9.01 -3.27 -7.25
C MET A 353 -10.54 -3.42 -7.19
N ILE A 354 -11.12 -3.27 -6.00
CA ILE A 354 -12.56 -3.41 -5.79
C ILE A 354 -13.34 -2.24 -6.40
N GLU A 355 -12.86 -1.02 -6.27
CA GLU A 355 -13.55 0.18 -6.76
C GLU A 355 -13.53 0.27 -8.28
N ASN A 356 -12.40 0.00 -8.90
CA ASN A 356 -12.26 0.03 -10.37
C ASN A 356 -13.00 -1.10 -11.10
N ARG A 357 -13.46 -2.11 -10.39
CA ARG A 357 -14.14 -3.28 -10.95
C ARG A 357 -15.40 -2.94 -11.75
N ILE A 358 -16.23 -2.02 -11.30
CA ILE A 358 -17.50 -1.69 -11.99
C ILE A 358 -17.20 -1.19 -13.40
N THR A 359 -16.08 -0.48 -13.55
CA THR A 359 -15.56 0.01 -14.83
C THR A 359 -14.95 -1.11 -15.68
N LEU A 360 -14.46 -2.20 -15.06
CA LEU A 360 -13.75 -3.29 -15.71
C LEU A 360 -14.64 -4.42 -16.27
N ILE A 361 -15.87 -4.58 -15.75
CA ILE A 361 -16.77 -5.67 -16.14
C ILE A 361 -16.97 -5.75 -17.66
N PRO A 362 -17.14 -4.66 -18.42
CA PRO A 362 -17.27 -4.72 -19.87
C PRO A 362 -16.05 -5.26 -20.60
N TYR A 363 -14.87 -5.13 -20.01
CA TYR A 363 -13.57 -5.42 -20.64
C TYR A 363 -12.96 -6.76 -20.22
N LEU A 364 -13.56 -7.49 -19.26
CA LEU A 364 -13.04 -8.76 -18.73
C LEU A 364 -12.81 -9.87 -19.80
N CYS A 365 -13.43 -9.73 -20.98
CA CYS A 365 -13.24 -10.66 -22.08
C CYS A 365 -12.14 -10.26 -23.07
N THR A 366 -11.46 -9.14 -22.84
CA THR A 366 -10.52 -8.53 -23.79
C THR A 366 -9.07 -8.48 -23.31
N LEU A 367 -8.73 -9.23 -22.25
CA LEU A 367 -7.34 -9.31 -21.78
C LEU A 367 -6.45 -9.83 -22.94
N PRO A 368 -5.36 -9.11 -23.29
CA PRO A 368 -4.44 -9.56 -24.32
C PRO A 368 -3.85 -10.93 -23.97
N GLU A 369 -3.83 -11.85 -24.92
CA GLU A 369 -3.27 -13.20 -24.71
C GLU A 369 -1.80 -13.15 -24.31
N ASP A 370 -1.02 -12.24 -24.90
CA ASP A 370 0.40 -12.04 -24.59
C ASP A 370 0.60 -11.68 -23.11
N LEU A 371 -0.18 -10.76 -22.59
CA LEU A 371 -0.11 -10.37 -21.17
C LEU A 371 -0.51 -11.52 -20.24
N ALA A 372 -1.53 -12.31 -20.63
CA ALA A 372 -1.93 -13.47 -19.87
C ALA A 372 -0.83 -14.55 -19.82
N ILE A 373 -0.10 -14.73 -20.93
CA ILE A 373 1.04 -15.65 -21.02
C ILE A 373 2.19 -15.15 -20.15
N ASP A 374 2.53 -13.85 -20.22
CA ASP A 374 3.59 -13.25 -19.41
C ASP A 374 3.32 -13.40 -17.91
N ILE A 375 2.09 -13.13 -17.48
CA ILE A 375 1.66 -13.33 -16.10
C ILE A 375 1.80 -14.80 -15.69
N MET A 376 1.32 -15.74 -16.52
CA MET A 376 1.40 -17.18 -16.22
C MET A 376 2.83 -17.69 -16.11
N ASN A 377 3.76 -17.15 -16.89
CA ASN A 377 5.18 -17.53 -16.83
C ASN A 377 5.87 -17.04 -15.54
N LEU A 378 5.37 -15.96 -14.96
CA LEU A 378 5.91 -15.35 -13.73
C LEU A 378 5.24 -15.91 -12.46
N MET A 379 4.05 -16.44 -12.56
CA MET A 379 3.37 -17.15 -11.47
C MET A 379 4.04 -18.50 -11.17
#